data_58a8bbac771b3ebd86d3e6538768a730
#
_entry.id   58a8bbac771b3ebd86d3e6538768a730
#
_cell.length_a   1.000
_cell.length_b   1.000
_cell.length_c   1.000
_cell.angle_alpha   90.00
_cell.angle_beta   90.00
_cell.angle_gamma   90.00
#
_symmetry.space_group_name_H-M   'P 1'
#
loop_
_entity.id
_entity.type
_entity.pdbx_description
1 polymer ?
#
loop_
_entity_poly.entity_id
_entity_poly.type
_entity_poly.pdbx_seq_one_letter_code
_entity_poly.pdbx_strand_id
1 'polypeptide(L)'
;KNGKYLRFTVSNAALAANLLQSKLGIQNIEVDSANELTVRDLRLDTGAAVRLFVDAGLSVSDAHLYEDTLEDYFKQVTGGEGIA
;
A
#
# COMPACT_ATOMS: atom_id res chain seq x y z
N LYS A 1 7.31 7.79 12.40
CA LYS A 1 8.19 7.47 12.08
C LYS A 1 8.31 7.12 10.77
N ASN A 2 9.25 7.02 10.18
CA ASN A 2 9.40 6.74 8.95
C ASN A 2 8.98 5.46 8.69
N GLY A 3 8.14 5.26 7.96
CA GLY A 3 7.71 4.02 7.65
C GLY A 3 7.70 3.75 6.21
N LYS A 4 7.69 2.47 5.88
CA LYS A 4 7.52 2.06 4.53
C LYS A 4 6.15 1.44 4.43
N TYR A 5 5.55 1.52 3.27
CA TYR A 5 4.25 0.88 3.06
C TYR A 5 4.11 0.53 1.60
N LEU A 6 3.28 -0.47 1.33
CA LEU A 6 2.98 -0.87 -0.02
C LEU A 6 1.61 -0.34 -0.39
N ARG A 7 1.47 0.19 -1.57
CA ARG A 7 0.18 0.62 -2.05
C ARG A 7 -0.16 -0.14 -3.31
N PHE A 8 -1.37 -0.67 -3.36
CA PHE A 8 -1.83 -1.42 -4.51
C PHE A 8 -3.06 -0.76 -5.10
N THR A 9 -3.14 -0.72 -6.41
CA THR A 9 -4.35 -0.31 -7.10
C THR A 9 -4.88 -1.54 -7.80
N VAL A 10 -6.06 -1.96 -7.41
CA VAL A 10 -6.63 -3.22 -7.87
C VAL A 10 -8.10 -3.05 -8.19
N SER A 11 -8.67 -4.02 -8.85
CA SER A 11 -10.07 -3.92 -9.25
C SER A 11 -11.04 -4.02 -8.07
N ASN A 12 -10.63 -4.60 -6.96
CA ASN A 12 -11.51 -4.73 -5.80
C ASN A 12 -10.64 -4.73 -4.55
N ALA A 13 -10.48 -3.57 -3.93
CA ALA A 13 -9.57 -3.42 -2.80
C ALA A 13 -10.07 -4.16 -1.56
N ALA A 14 -11.37 -4.22 -1.35
CA ALA A 14 -11.91 -4.92 -0.18
C ALA A 14 -11.61 -6.41 -0.26
N LEU A 15 -11.76 -7.00 -1.43
CA LEU A 15 -11.46 -8.41 -1.60
C LEU A 15 -9.95 -8.64 -1.50
N ALA A 16 -9.16 -7.73 -2.05
CA ALA A 16 -7.71 -7.85 -1.96
C ALA A 16 -7.25 -7.86 -0.50
N ALA A 17 -7.81 -6.96 0.31
CA ALA A 17 -7.46 -6.90 1.73
C ALA A 17 -7.85 -8.19 2.43
N ASN A 18 -9.01 -8.73 2.10
CA ASN A 18 -9.46 -9.97 2.71
C ASN A 18 -8.53 -11.13 2.33
N LEU A 19 -8.09 -11.17 1.09
CA LEU A 19 -7.20 -12.23 0.66
C LEU A 19 -5.85 -12.14 1.36
N LEU A 20 -5.32 -10.95 1.53
CA LEU A 20 -4.05 -10.79 2.24
C LEU A 20 -4.18 -11.26 3.67
N GLN A 21 -5.28 -10.94 4.30
CA GLN A 21 -5.47 -11.34 5.67
C GLN A 21 -5.67 -12.83 5.78
N SER A 22 -6.54 -13.40 4.97
CA SER A 22 -6.92 -14.79 5.14
C SER A 22 -5.91 -15.76 4.55
N LYS A 23 -5.23 -15.38 3.48
CA LYS A 23 -4.32 -16.32 2.84
C LYS A 23 -2.88 -16.12 3.27
N LEU A 24 -2.47 -14.91 3.58
CA LEU A 24 -1.09 -14.65 3.92
C LEU A 24 -0.91 -14.14 5.35
N GLY A 25 -1.98 -13.97 6.10
CA GLY A 25 -1.87 -13.52 7.48
C GLY A 25 -1.35 -12.10 7.63
N ILE A 26 -1.51 -11.29 6.60
CA ILE A 26 -1.01 -9.94 6.62
C ILE A 26 -1.93 -9.05 7.43
N GLN A 27 -1.37 -8.15 8.21
CA GLN A 27 -2.13 -7.24 9.02
C GLN A 27 -1.78 -5.80 8.66
N ASN A 28 -2.38 -4.84 9.32
CA ASN A 28 -2.14 -3.42 9.06
C ASN A 28 -2.45 -3.07 7.62
N ILE A 29 -3.66 -3.40 7.19
CA ILE A 29 -4.11 -3.13 5.86
C ILE A 29 -5.19 -2.07 5.93
N GLU A 30 -5.08 -1.04 5.10
CA GLU A 30 -6.08 0.01 5.03
C GLU A 30 -6.68 0.00 3.64
N VAL A 31 -7.98 -0.05 3.55
CA VAL A 31 -8.66 0.06 2.26
C VAL A 31 -8.96 1.53 2.06
N ASP A 32 -8.26 2.16 1.14
CA ASP A 32 -8.35 3.60 0.95
C ASP A 32 -9.53 3.97 0.05
N SER A 33 -9.86 3.11 -0.87
CA SER A 33 -11.00 3.36 -1.75
C SER A 33 -11.42 2.02 -2.33
N ALA A 34 -12.37 2.02 -3.22
CA ALA A 34 -12.82 0.79 -3.86
C ALA A 34 -11.68 0.10 -4.61
N ASN A 35 -10.70 0.86 -5.03
CA ASN A 35 -9.63 0.31 -5.86
C ASN A 35 -8.24 0.46 -5.28
N GLU A 36 -8.09 1.04 -4.10
CA GLU A 36 -6.77 1.25 -3.54
C GLU A 36 -6.66 0.75 -2.13
N LEU A 37 -5.55 0.13 -1.80
CA LEU A 37 -5.30 -0.29 -0.44
C LEU A 37 -3.83 -0.04 -0.09
N THR A 38 -3.58 0.19 1.19
CA THR A 38 -2.25 0.43 1.72
C THR A 38 -1.94 -0.66 2.72
N VAL A 39 -0.77 -1.26 2.61
CA VAL A 39 -0.34 -2.33 3.50
C VAL A 39 0.92 -1.87 4.20
N ARG A 40 0.87 -1.81 5.52
CA ARG A 40 2.02 -1.39 6.30
C ARG A 40 2.76 -2.56 6.92
N ASP A 41 2.29 -3.77 6.68
CA ASP A 41 2.95 -4.97 7.19
C ASP A 41 3.98 -5.39 6.16
N LEU A 42 5.25 -5.11 6.43
CA LEU A 42 6.29 -5.33 5.45
C LEU A 42 6.76 -6.78 5.36
N ARG A 43 6.09 -7.69 6.04
CA ARG A 43 6.36 -9.09 5.81
C ARG A 43 5.85 -9.52 4.45
N LEU A 44 4.99 -8.67 3.83
CA LEU A 44 4.40 -9.03 2.56
C LEU A 44 5.38 -8.84 1.45
N ASP A 45 5.51 -9.84 0.60
CA ASP A 45 6.29 -9.74 -0.61
C ASP A 45 5.36 -9.24 -1.72
N THR A 46 5.76 -8.17 -2.41
CA THR A 46 4.92 -7.57 -3.42
C THR A 46 4.55 -8.57 -4.51
N GLY A 47 5.51 -9.36 -4.96
CA GLY A 47 5.23 -10.32 -6.02
C GLY A 47 4.23 -11.38 -5.59
N ALA A 48 4.32 -11.83 -4.34
CA ALA A 48 3.37 -12.81 -3.83
C ALA A 48 1.98 -12.20 -3.75
N ALA A 49 1.88 -10.92 -3.38
CA ALA A 49 0.60 -10.26 -3.29
C ALA A 49 -0.03 -10.13 -4.67
N VAL A 50 0.75 -9.72 -5.66
CA VAL A 50 0.22 -9.55 -7.02
C VAL A 50 -0.25 -10.91 -7.54
N ARG A 51 0.54 -11.96 -7.29
CA ARG A 51 0.14 -13.28 -7.77
C ARG A 51 -1.16 -13.72 -7.10
N LEU A 52 -1.29 -13.47 -5.80
CA LEU A 52 -2.52 -13.84 -5.10
C LEU A 52 -3.71 -13.12 -5.68
N PHE A 53 -3.57 -11.83 -5.96
CA PHE A 53 -4.68 -11.06 -6.50
C PHE A 53 -5.06 -11.54 -7.90
N VAL A 54 -4.06 -11.75 -8.75
CA VAL A 54 -4.33 -12.20 -10.10
C VAL A 54 -4.98 -13.59 -10.10
N ASP A 55 -4.50 -14.47 -9.24
CA ASP A 55 -5.07 -15.80 -9.15
C ASP A 55 -6.52 -15.76 -8.68
N ALA A 56 -6.89 -14.74 -7.95
CA ALA A 56 -8.26 -14.60 -7.49
C ALA A 56 -9.14 -13.84 -8.49
N GLY A 57 -8.59 -13.50 -9.64
CA GLY A 57 -9.38 -12.84 -10.67
C GLY A 57 -9.36 -11.33 -10.58
N LEU A 58 -8.49 -10.77 -9.75
CA LEU A 58 -8.42 -9.32 -9.65
C LEU A 58 -7.41 -8.78 -10.66
N SER A 59 -7.67 -7.56 -11.12
CA SER A 59 -6.69 -6.87 -11.94
C SER A 59 -5.85 -5.98 -11.04
N VAL A 60 -4.56 -5.93 -11.30
CA VAL A 60 -3.66 -5.10 -10.52
C VAL A 60 -3.06 -4.09 -11.49
N SER A 61 -3.36 -2.81 -11.29
CA SER A 61 -2.82 -1.79 -12.17
C SER A 61 -1.60 -1.12 -11.58
N ASP A 62 -1.37 -1.24 -10.30
CA ASP A 62 -0.17 -0.67 -9.70
C ASP A 62 0.15 -1.37 -8.40
N ALA A 63 1.42 -1.56 -8.13
CA ALA A 63 1.90 -2.11 -6.87
C ALA A 63 3.22 -1.44 -6.58
N HIS A 64 3.29 -0.65 -5.54
CA HIS A 64 4.45 0.21 -5.32
C HIS A 64 4.82 0.30 -3.85
N LEU A 65 6.10 0.30 -3.57
CA LEU A 65 6.59 0.49 -2.23
C LEU A 65 6.92 1.95 -2.04
N TYR A 66 6.35 2.56 -1.03
CA TYR A 66 6.65 3.93 -0.67
C TYR A 66 7.43 3.96 0.62
N GLU A 67 8.26 4.97 0.76
CA GLU A 67 9.04 5.10 1.96
C GLU A 67 9.01 6.54 2.39
N ASP A 68 8.56 6.80 3.62
CA ASP A 68 8.56 8.13 4.17
C ASP A 68 9.95 8.42 4.65
N THR A 69 10.56 9.46 4.14
CA THR A 69 11.90 9.82 4.55
C THR A 69 11.85 11.11 5.30
N LEU A 70 12.90 11.40 6.00
CA LEU A 70 12.98 12.63 6.73
C LEU A 70 12.93 13.81 5.79
N GLU A 71 13.50 13.69 4.65
CA GLU A 71 13.48 14.74 3.69
C GLU A 71 12.07 15.05 3.22
N ASP A 72 11.28 14.04 2.96
CA ASP A 72 9.91 14.25 2.59
C ASP A 72 9.12 14.89 3.70
N TYR A 73 9.42 14.52 4.92
CA TYR A 73 8.73 15.09 6.05
C TYR A 73 9.02 16.59 6.12
N PHE A 74 10.24 16.99 5.89
CA PHE A 74 10.57 18.39 5.91
C PHE A 74 9.84 19.13 4.81
N LYS A 75 9.71 18.57 3.65
CA LYS A 75 8.99 19.23 2.60
C LYS A 75 7.56 19.47 2.97
N GLN A 76 6.94 18.51 3.61
CA GLN A 76 5.57 18.70 3.99
C GLN A 76 5.40 19.73 5.06
N VAL A 77 6.34 19.82 5.97
CA VAL A 77 6.18 20.71 7.08
C VAL A 77 6.56 22.12 6.71
N THR A 78 7.60 22.31 5.92
CA THR A 78 8.06 23.65 5.67
C THR A 78 7.81 24.12 4.29
N GLY A 79 7.43 23.22 3.38
CA GLY A 79 7.41 23.60 2.02
C GLY A 79 6.51 24.72 1.73
N GLY A 80 5.40 24.72 2.31
CA GLY A 80 4.50 25.72 2.01
C GLY A 80 4.88 27.06 2.48
N GLU A 81 5.45 27.14 3.58
CA GLU A 81 5.72 28.39 4.05
C GLU A 81 6.99 28.78 3.78
N GLY A 82 7.78 27.95 3.54
CA GLY A 82 9.09 28.31 3.34
C GLY A 82 9.26 29.21 2.34
N ILE A 83 8.46 29.23 1.48
CA ILE A 83 8.68 30.00 0.57
C ILE A 83 8.42 31.21 0.74
N ALA A 84 7.86 31.44 1.47
CA ALA A 84 7.53 32.76 1.63
C ALA A 84 8.49 33.63 1.27
#